data_4311865f9fa572566b111e3b9df83e1d
#
_entry.id   4311865f9fa572566b111e3b9df83e1d
#
_cell.length_a   1.000
_cell.length_b   1.000
_cell.length_c   1.000
_cell.angle_alpha   90.00
_cell.angle_beta   90.00
_cell.angle_gamma   90.00
#
_symmetry.space_group_name_H-M   'P 1'
#
loop_
_entity.id
_entity.type
_entity.pdbx_description
1 polymer ?
#
loop_
_entity_poly.entity_id
_entity_poly.type
_entity_poly.pdbx_seq_one_letter_code
_entity_poly.pdbx_strand_id
1 'polypeptide(L)'
;MEGTSTIPTGPLGAGLPAELMTADAVDLDGLRGAPGRRGACLVLVAASTGDGEAPQGAVKFFAQVKRGAKADAAGEPGARRLLGCRFAILGLGDSNYTSFMKVPRDTRRALLAMGAEEFLPAREADEAKHTQRSRRRPR
;
A
#
# COMPACT_ATOMS: atom_id res chain seq x y z
N MET A 1 -10.94 2.43 19.27
CA MET A 1 -10.66 1.03 19.62
C MET A 1 -9.88 0.39 18.52
N GLU A 2 -8.65 0.14 18.78
CA GLU A 2 -7.79 -0.59 17.86
C GLU A 2 -8.05 -2.07 18.06
N GLY A 3 -8.78 -2.68 17.15
CA GLY A 3 -9.00 -4.11 17.17
C GLY A 3 -7.91 -4.83 16.41
N THR A 4 -7.04 -5.56 17.11
CA THR A 4 -6.16 -6.52 16.44
C THR A 4 -7.04 -7.59 15.81
N SER A 5 -7.13 -7.57 14.48
CA SER A 5 -7.86 -8.59 13.75
C SER A 5 -6.89 -9.70 13.35
N THR A 6 -7.25 -10.93 13.64
CA THR A 6 -6.51 -12.08 13.14
C THR A 6 -7.06 -12.45 11.78
N ILE A 7 -6.22 -12.40 10.75
CA ILE A 7 -6.59 -12.86 9.42
C ILE A 7 -6.55 -14.39 9.41
N PRO A 8 -7.69 -15.08 9.22
CA PRO A 8 -7.67 -16.52 9.10
C PRO A 8 -6.85 -16.92 7.88
N THR A 9 -5.74 -17.57 8.10
CA THR A 9 -5.05 -18.28 7.02
C THR A 9 -5.69 -19.66 6.92
N GLY A 10 -6.21 -20.02 5.77
CA GLY A 10 -6.93 -21.29 5.49
C GLY A 10 -6.47 -22.55 6.23
N PRO A 11 -6.79 -23.74 5.78
CA PRO A 11 -6.73 -24.97 6.62
C PRO A 11 -5.34 -25.37 7.13
N LEU A 12 -4.29 -24.65 6.75
CA LEU A 12 -2.90 -25.00 7.08
C LEU A 12 -2.21 -23.99 8.02
N GLY A 13 -2.89 -22.97 8.54
CA GLY A 13 -2.19 -21.93 9.26
C GLY A 13 -2.81 -21.49 10.57
N ALA A 14 -2.00 -21.36 11.60
CA ALA A 14 -2.32 -20.45 12.69
C ALA A 14 -2.51 -19.04 12.08
N GLY A 15 -3.61 -18.36 12.43
CA GLY A 15 -3.87 -16.99 11.96
C GLY A 15 -2.67 -16.09 12.25
N LEU A 16 -2.25 -15.31 11.27
CA LEU A 16 -1.23 -14.30 11.47
C LEU A 16 -1.82 -13.11 12.24
N PRO A 17 -1.15 -12.63 13.29
CA PRO A 17 -1.58 -11.41 13.94
C PRO A 17 -1.44 -10.25 12.95
N ALA A 18 -2.54 -9.57 12.68
CA ALA A 18 -2.58 -8.42 11.79
C ALA A 18 -3.48 -7.35 12.39
N GLU A 19 -3.10 -6.11 12.20
CA GLU A 19 -3.88 -4.95 12.57
C GLU A 19 -4.47 -4.32 11.30
N LEU A 20 -5.78 -4.16 11.26
CA LEU A 20 -6.48 -3.51 10.16
C LEU A 20 -6.79 -2.06 10.55
N MET A 21 -6.37 -1.13 9.72
CA MET A 21 -6.60 0.29 9.94
C MET A 21 -6.72 1.05 8.63
N THR A 22 -7.21 2.29 8.70
CA THR A 22 -7.10 3.20 7.57
C THR A 22 -5.64 3.60 7.37
N ALA A 23 -5.27 3.93 6.14
CA ALA A 23 -3.89 4.32 5.85
C ALA A 23 -3.44 5.54 6.68
N ASP A 24 -4.34 6.49 6.94
CA ASP A 24 -4.03 7.69 7.76
C ASP A 24 -3.74 7.38 9.23
N ALA A 25 -4.10 6.20 9.72
CA ALA A 25 -3.77 5.74 11.07
C ALA A 25 -2.40 5.06 11.16
N VAL A 26 -1.73 4.80 10.03
CA VAL A 26 -0.42 4.15 10.01
C VAL A 26 0.66 5.15 10.46
N ASP A 27 1.45 4.75 11.46
CA ASP A 27 2.68 5.45 11.82
C ASP A 27 3.81 5.02 10.87
N LEU A 28 4.15 5.90 9.94
CA LEU A 28 5.16 5.61 8.92
C LEU A 28 6.54 5.34 9.53
N ASP A 29 6.92 6.09 10.55
CA ASP A 29 8.21 5.92 11.21
C ASP A 29 8.29 4.60 12.00
N GLY A 30 7.16 4.13 12.51
CA GLY A 30 7.04 2.85 13.19
C GLY A 30 7.20 1.62 12.30
N LEU A 31 7.17 1.79 10.97
CA LEU A 31 7.33 0.67 10.01
C LEU A 31 8.79 0.25 9.83
N ARG A 32 9.73 1.09 10.22
CA ARG A 32 11.16 0.83 10.07
C ARG A 32 11.62 -0.34 10.93
N GLY A 33 12.51 -1.17 10.38
CA GLY A 33 13.24 -2.16 11.17
C GLY A 33 14.34 -1.52 12.03
N ALA A 34 14.59 -2.12 13.19
CA ALA A 34 15.77 -1.81 14.00
C ALA A 34 16.97 -2.66 13.54
N PRO A 35 18.21 -2.27 13.89
CA PRO A 35 19.38 -3.11 13.60
C PRO A 35 19.19 -4.54 14.12
N GLY A 36 19.31 -5.53 13.22
CA GLY A 36 19.11 -6.93 13.54
C GLY A 36 17.65 -7.38 13.71
N ARG A 37 16.69 -6.48 13.54
CA ARG A 37 15.26 -6.79 13.60
C ARG A 37 14.57 -6.37 12.31
N ARG A 38 13.69 -7.23 11.82
CA ARG A 38 12.83 -6.87 10.68
C ARG A 38 11.84 -5.80 11.11
N GLY A 39 11.56 -4.87 10.21
CA GLY A 39 10.48 -3.91 10.36
C GLY A 39 9.12 -4.56 10.12
N ALA A 40 8.10 -3.73 10.10
CA ALA A 40 6.74 -4.15 9.84
C ALA A 40 6.57 -4.74 8.42
N CYS A 41 5.55 -5.57 8.28
CA CYS A 41 5.05 -6.01 6.98
C CYS A 41 3.74 -5.27 6.71
N LEU A 42 3.72 -4.44 5.68
CA LEU A 42 2.58 -3.63 5.29
C LEU A 42 1.88 -4.25 4.08
N VAL A 43 0.59 -4.52 4.21
CA VAL A 43 -0.26 -4.86 3.07
C VAL A 43 -1.20 -3.69 2.84
N LEU A 44 -1.05 -3.03 1.72
CA LEU A 44 -1.82 -1.84 1.37
C LEU A 44 -2.81 -2.15 0.25
N VAL A 45 -4.08 -1.84 0.50
CA VAL A 45 -5.11 -1.80 -0.54
C VAL A 45 -5.44 -0.33 -0.80
N ALA A 46 -5.18 0.14 -1.99
CA ALA A 46 -5.28 1.55 -2.31
C ALA A 46 -6.02 1.79 -3.62
N ALA A 47 -6.85 2.82 -3.65
CA ALA A 47 -7.55 3.29 -4.83
C ALA A 47 -7.09 4.70 -5.23
N SER A 48 -7.37 5.08 -6.46
CA SER A 48 -7.34 6.48 -6.90
C SER A 48 -8.77 6.97 -7.05
N THR A 49 -9.04 8.20 -6.63
CA THR A 49 -10.34 8.85 -6.79
C THR A 49 -10.21 10.03 -7.74
N GLY A 50 -11.29 10.37 -8.46
CA GLY A 50 -11.34 11.53 -9.35
C GLY A 50 -10.13 11.63 -10.29
N ASP A 51 -9.42 12.74 -10.24
CA ASP A 51 -8.25 13.03 -11.08
C ASP A 51 -6.93 12.42 -10.54
N GLY A 52 -7.00 11.35 -9.79
CA GLY A 52 -5.84 10.67 -9.23
C GLY A 52 -5.49 11.14 -7.83
N GLU A 53 -6.49 11.54 -7.08
CA GLU A 53 -6.37 11.93 -5.68
C GLU A 53 -6.40 10.71 -4.76
N ALA A 54 -5.78 10.86 -3.58
CA ALA A 54 -5.88 9.85 -2.54
C ALA A 54 -7.31 9.82 -1.98
N PRO A 55 -7.87 8.62 -1.71
CA PRO A 55 -9.19 8.53 -1.11
C PRO A 55 -9.18 9.05 0.33
N GLN A 56 -10.36 9.38 0.83
CA GLN A 56 -10.54 9.73 2.24
C GLN A 56 -10.00 8.62 3.15
N GLY A 57 -9.25 8.97 4.16
CA GLY A 57 -8.58 8.02 5.04
C GLY A 57 -7.17 7.60 4.58
N ALA A 58 -6.70 8.13 3.44
CA ALA A 58 -5.34 7.90 2.92
C ALA A 58 -4.59 9.21 2.58
N VAL A 59 -5.23 10.35 2.73
CA VAL A 59 -4.66 11.65 2.30
C VAL A 59 -3.37 11.99 3.05
N LYS A 60 -3.38 11.84 4.37
CA LYS A 60 -2.21 12.11 5.21
C LYS A 60 -1.08 11.12 4.95
N PHE A 61 -1.41 9.83 4.88
CA PHE A 61 -0.45 8.78 4.60
C PHE A 61 0.25 9.02 3.27
N PHE A 62 -0.52 9.27 2.22
CA PHE A 62 0.01 9.51 0.88
C PHE A 62 0.91 10.76 0.84
N ALA A 63 0.52 11.85 1.52
CA ALA A 63 1.34 13.05 1.64
C ALA A 63 2.65 12.78 2.39
N GLN A 64 2.62 12.01 3.47
CA GLN A 64 3.81 11.63 4.24
C GLN A 64 4.75 10.75 3.42
N VAL A 65 4.23 9.77 2.70
CA VAL A 65 5.00 8.88 1.82
C VAL A 65 5.71 9.67 0.72
N LYS A 66 5.00 10.58 0.07
CA LYS A 66 5.61 11.46 -0.96
C LYS A 66 6.70 12.35 -0.39
N ARG A 67 6.46 12.95 0.77
CA ARG A 67 7.42 13.81 1.46
C ARG A 67 8.66 13.04 1.89
N GLY A 68 8.47 11.85 2.46
CA GLY A 68 9.56 10.96 2.85
C GLY A 68 10.43 10.53 1.68
N ALA A 69 9.83 10.12 0.57
CA ALA A 69 10.58 9.76 -0.63
C ALA A 69 11.38 10.93 -1.20
N LYS A 70 10.83 12.14 -1.16
CA LYS A 70 11.52 13.35 -1.61
C LYS A 70 12.71 13.71 -0.71
N ALA A 71 12.54 13.60 0.61
CA ALA A 71 13.61 13.84 1.59
C ALA A 71 14.74 12.81 1.45
N ASP A 72 14.40 11.54 1.27
CA ASP A 72 15.39 10.49 1.06
C ASP A 72 16.17 10.68 -0.27
N ALA A 73 15.51 11.11 -1.31
CA ALA A 73 16.16 11.44 -2.59
C ALA A 73 17.12 12.65 -2.47
N ALA A 74 16.83 13.58 -1.58
CA ALA A 74 17.69 14.74 -1.31
C ALA A 74 18.86 14.40 -0.37
N GLY A 75 18.96 13.17 0.15
CA GLY A 75 20.00 12.75 1.08
C GLY A 75 19.89 13.36 2.46
N GLU A 76 18.68 13.76 2.87
CA GLU A 76 18.43 14.31 4.20
C GLU A 76 18.72 13.31 5.32
N PRO A 77 19.04 13.78 6.54
CA PRO A 77 19.20 12.91 7.70
C PRO A 77 18.00 12.00 7.90
N GLY A 78 18.23 10.71 8.07
CA GLY A 78 17.17 9.70 8.15
C GLY A 78 16.80 9.10 6.80
N ALA A 79 17.61 9.30 5.77
CA ALA A 79 17.45 8.63 4.48
C ALA A 79 17.23 7.11 4.66
N ARG A 80 16.47 6.51 3.71
CA ARG A 80 16.04 5.12 3.78
C ARG A 80 15.22 4.82 5.04
N ARG A 81 14.34 5.73 5.38
CA ARG A 81 13.53 5.67 6.62
C ARG A 81 12.60 4.46 6.71
N LEU A 82 12.40 3.70 5.65
CA LEU A 82 11.64 2.45 5.66
C LEU A 82 12.53 1.20 5.49
N LEU A 83 13.82 1.33 5.73
CA LEU A 83 14.72 0.17 5.68
C LEU A 83 14.23 -0.93 6.65
N GLY A 84 14.14 -2.16 6.16
CA GLY A 84 13.63 -3.31 6.91
C GLY A 84 12.12 -3.49 6.87
N CYS A 85 11.34 -2.51 6.41
CA CYS A 85 9.92 -2.66 6.13
C CYS A 85 9.72 -3.47 4.86
N ARG A 86 8.77 -4.40 4.89
CA ARG A 86 8.31 -5.14 3.70
C ARG A 86 6.88 -4.76 3.38
N PHE A 87 6.54 -4.71 2.10
CA PHE A 87 5.19 -4.34 1.69
C PHE A 87 4.69 -5.11 0.49
N ALA A 88 3.38 -5.14 0.36
CA ALA A 88 2.67 -5.55 -0.84
C ALA A 88 1.53 -4.57 -1.10
N ILE A 89 1.20 -4.33 -2.36
CA ILE A 89 0.15 -3.41 -2.77
C ILE A 89 -0.86 -4.10 -3.69
N LEU A 90 -2.14 -3.93 -3.36
CA LEU A 90 -3.25 -4.15 -4.26
C LEU A 90 -3.84 -2.80 -4.64
N GLY A 91 -3.71 -2.43 -5.90
CA GLY A 91 -4.35 -1.24 -6.46
C GLY A 91 -5.77 -1.54 -6.92
N LEU A 92 -6.70 -0.67 -6.59
CA LEU A 92 -8.07 -0.71 -7.06
C LEU A 92 -8.31 0.48 -7.99
N GLY A 93 -8.98 0.27 -9.11
CA GLY A 93 -9.25 1.36 -10.03
C GLY A 93 -10.14 0.97 -11.20
N ASP A 94 -10.35 1.93 -12.07
CA ASP A 94 -11.12 1.81 -13.30
C ASP A 94 -10.32 2.43 -14.44
N SER A 95 -9.98 1.62 -15.43
CA SER A 95 -9.17 2.06 -16.58
C SER A 95 -9.89 3.03 -17.53
N ASN A 96 -11.18 3.29 -17.30
CA ASN A 96 -11.90 4.36 -17.98
C ASN A 96 -11.48 5.75 -17.54
N TYR A 97 -10.82 5.87 -16.37
CA TYR A 97 -10.34 7.15 -15.85
C TYR A 97 -8.90 7.44 -16.27
N THR A 98 -8.60 8.69 -16.57
CA THR A 98 -7.26 9.13 -17.03
C THR A 98 -6.17 8.87 -16.00
N SER A 99 -6.48 8.99 -14.73
CA SER A 99 -5.52 8.79 -13.62
C SER A 99 -5.57 7.37 -13.03
N PHE A 100 -5.84 6.39 -13.89
CA PHE A 100 -5.90 4.98 -13.50
C PHE A 100 -4.64 4.57 -12.72
N MET A 101 -4.87 3.98 -11.55
CA MET A 101 -3.82 3.46 -10.66
C MET A 101 -2.74 4.48 -10.23
N LYS A 102 -3.00 5.77 -10.34
CA LYS A 102 -2.02 6.80 -10.00
C LYS A 102 -1.55 6.69 -8.55
N VAL A 103 -2.48 6.66 -7.59
CA VAL A 103 -2.14 6.60 -6.15
C VAL A 103 -1.42 5.31 -5.78
N PRO A 104 -1.89 4.10 -6.13
CA PRO A 104 -1.15 2.87 -5.85
C PRO A 104 0.25 2.84 -6.45
N ARG A 105 0.39 3.25 -7.69
CA ARG A 105 1.70 3.25 -8.39
C ARG A 105 2.68 4.26 -7.82
N ASP A 106 2.22 5.47 -7.53
CA ASP A 106 3.05 6.50 -6.90
C ASP A 106 3.45 6.09 -5.47
N THR A 107 2.55 5.49 -4.72
CA THR A 107 2.84 4.96 -3.37
C THR A 107 3.88 3.86 -3.42
N ARG A 108 3.74 2.89 -4.32
CA ARG A 108 4.72 1.82 -4.52
C ARG A 108 6.11 2.38 -4.80
N ARG A 109 6.19 3.30 -5.73
CA ARG A 109 7.45 3.94 -6.12
C ARG A 109 8.10 4.68 -4.94
N ALA A 110 7.32 5.38 -4.16
CA ALA A 110 7.79 6.12 -3.00
C ALA A 110 8.25 5.20 -1.87
N LEU A 111 7.54 4.10 -1.59
CA LEU A 111 7.95 3.12 -0.58
C LEU A 111 9.29 2.46 -0.95
N LEU A 112 9.46 2.09 -2.21
CA LEU A 112 10.74 1.56 -2.71
C LEU A 112 11.87 2.60 -2.58
N ALA A 113 11.61 3.84 -2.91
CA ALA A 113 12.60 4.93 -2.79
C ALA A 113 13.03 5.16 -1.33
N MET A 114 12.16 4.93 -0.37
CA MET A 114 12.47 5.00 1.07
C MET A 114 13.14 3.75 1.64
N GLY A 115 13.47 2.77 0.82
CA GLY A 115 14.20 1.57 1.22
C GLY A 115 13.34 0.40 1.68
N ALA A 116 12.01 0.47 1.55
CA ALA A 116 11.14 -0.68 1.78
C ALA A 116 11.30 -1.75 0.69
N GLU A 117 11.07 -3.00 1.05
CA GLU A 117 11.18 -4.15 0.16
C GLU A 117 9.79 -4.66 -0.24
N GLU A 118 9.55 -4.80 -1.53
CA GLU A 118 8.32 -5.40 -2.05
C GLU A 118 8.44 -6.92 -1.97
N PHE A 119 7.64 -7.57 -1.12
CA PHE A 119 7.71 -9.03 -0.95
C PHE A 119 6.78 -9.81 -1.87
N LEU A 120 5.75 -9.15 -2.43
CA LEU A 120 4.88 -9.68 -3.47
C LEU A 120 4.75 -8.63 -4.58
N PRO A 121 4.75 -9.04 -5.86
CA PRO A 121 4.51 -8.10 -6.95
C PRO A 121 3.17 -7.38 -6.78
N ALA A 122 3.16 -6.08 -7.04
CA ALA A 122 1.94 -5.29 -7.01
C ALA A 122 0.89 -5.86 -7.96
N ARG A 123 -0.35 -5.89 -7.52
CA ARG A 123 -1.51 -6.31 -8.31
C ARG A 123 -2.46 -5.14 -8.49
N GLU A 124 -3.16 -5.16 -9.59
CA GLU A 124 -4.13 -4.14 -9.95
C GLU A 124 -5.46 -4.79 -10.30
N ALA A 125 -6.52 -4.38 -9.61
CA ALA A 125 -7.89 -4.77 -9.90
C ALA A 125 -8.58 -3.64 -10.68
N ASP A 126 -8.96 -3.94 -11.91
CA ASP A 126 -9.56 -3.00 -12.83
C ASP A 126 -11.06 -3.30 -12.99
N GLU A 127 -11.90 -2.43 -12.48
CA GLU A 127 -13.36 -2.58 -12.52
C GLU A 127 -13.89 -2.65 -13.94
N ALA A 128 -13.32 -1.87 -14.86
CA ALA A 128 -13.75 -1.88 -16.27
C ALA A 128 -13.59 -3.26 -16.91
N LYS A 129 -12.50 -3.96 -16.64
CA LYS A 129 -12.26 -5.31 -17.15
C LYS A 129 -13.15 -6.35 -16.51
N HIS A 130 -13.46 -6.20 -15.23
CA HIS A 130 -14.36 -7.12 -14.52
C HIS A 130 -15.78 -7.05 -15.09
N THR A 131 -16.30 -5.85 -15.34
CA THR A 131 -17.63 -5.61 -15.89
C THR A 131 -17.75 -6.18 -17.32
N GLN A 132 -16.71 -6.07 -18.14
CA GLN A 132 -16.70 -6.65 -19.49
C GLN A 132 -16.74 -8.19 -19.47
N ARG A 133 -16.04 -8.83 -18.53
CA ARG A 133 -16.08 -10.29 -18.37
C ARG A 133 -17.46 -10.80 -17.98
N SER A 134 -18.15 -10.09 -17.10
CA SER A 134 -19.50 -10.45 -16.67
C SER A 134 -20.51 -10.37 -17.80
N ARG A 135 -20.34 -9.42 -18.73
CA ARG A 135 -21.21 -9.26 -19.92
C ARG A 135 -20.95 -10.30 -21.01
N ARG A 136 -19.79 -10.96 -21.01
CA ARG A 136 -19.40 -11.96 -22.02
C ARG A 136 -19.67 -13.40 -21.59
N ARG A 137 -20.24 -13.67 -20.43
CA ARG A 137 -20.67 -15.02 -20.06
C ARG A 137 -21.92 -15.36 -20.89
N PRO A 138 -21.89 -16.39 -21.75
CA PRO A 138 -23.10 -16.89 -22.43
C PRO A 138 -24.07 -17.40 -21.36
N ARG A 139 -25.35 -17.15 -21.60
CA ARG A 139 -26.44 -17.71 -20.79
C ARG A 139 -26.53 -19.22 -21.04
#